data_9f2d0f7d5d2484f5937818748f9d2a42
#
_entry.id   9f2d0f7d5d2484f5937818748f9d2a42
#
_cell.length_a   1.000
_cell.length_b   1.000
_cell.length_c   1.000
_cell.angle_alpha   90.00
_cell.angle_beta   90.00
_cell.angle_gamma   90.00
#
_symmetry.space_group_name_H-M   'P 1'
#
loop_
_entity.id
_entity.type
_entity.pdbx_description
1 polymer ?
#
loop_
_entity_poly.entity_id
_entity_poly.type
_entity_poly.pdbx_seq_one_letter_code
_entity_poly.pdbx_strand_id
1 'polypeptide(L)' 'MPVKLILREKEYEVKPGMTLLDSLKKINIVPESVIATREGEMILDDEILKDGEVVKLIAVISGG' A
#
# COMPACT_ATOMS: atom_id res chain seq x y z
N MET A 1 12.42 10.41 3.23
CA MET A 1 12.45 8.97 3.59
C MET A 1 11.41 8.23 2.77
N PRO A 2 11.69 7.02 2.36
CA PRO A 2 10.72 6.30 1.53
C PRO A 2 9.48 5.90 2.32
N VAL A 3 8.43 5.59 1.58
CA VAL A 3 7.21 5.03 2.13
C VAL A 3 7.39 3.51 2.16
N LYS A 4 6.99 2.87 3.23
CA LYS A 4 7.05 1.42 3.34
C LYS A 4 5.68 0.82 3.17
N LEU A 5 5.59 -0.18 2.30
CA LEU A 5 4.37 -0.96 2.13
C LEU A 5 4.68 -2.36 2.62
N ILE A 6 3.90 -2.84 3.57
CA ILE A 6 4.15 -4.13 4.19
C ILE A 6 3.01 -5.08 3.85
N LEU A 7 3.37 -6.19 3.18
CA LEU A 7 2.41 -7.24 2.87
C LEU A 7 2.94 -8.54 3.46
N ARG A 8 2.29 -9.00 4.52
CA ARG A 8 2.71 -10.18 5.25
C ARG A 8 4.15 -10.01 5.75
N GLU A 9 5.07 -10.81 5.27
CA GLU A 9 6.47 -10.75 5.69
C GLU A 9 7.32 -9.88 4.77
N LYS A 10 6.74 -9.36 3.70
CA LYS A 10 7.48 -8.57 2.71
C LYS A 10 7.31 -7.10 2.94
N GLU A 11 8.41 -6.37 2.84
CA GLU A 11 8.40 -4.92 2.89
C GLU A 11 8.81 -4.38 1.54
N TYR A 12 8.07 -3.40 1.06
CA TYR A 12 8.39 -2.72 -0.19
C TYR A 12 8.61 -1.25 0.11
N GLU A 13 9.53 -0.64 -0.60
CA GLU A 13 9.77 0.79 -0.47
C GLU A 13 9.38 1.48 -1.75
N VAL A 14 8.62 2.56 -1.62
CA VAL A 14 8.21 3.38 -2.76
C VAL A 14 8.50 4.83 -2.45
N LYS A 15 8.56 5.65 -3.49
CA LYS A 15 8.79 7.08 -3.31
C LYS A 15 7.57 7.76 -2.73
N PRO A 16 7.76 8.74 -1.83
CA PRO A 16 6.64 9.52 -1.32
C PRO A 16 6.08 10.41 -2.42
N GLY A 17 4.85 10.89 -2.21
CA GLY A 17 4.20 11.78 -3.16
C GLY A 17 3.37 11.09 -4.22
N MET A 18 3.36 9.78 -4.24
CA MET A 18 2.54 9.00 -5.17
C MET A 18 1.25 8.58 -4.49
N THR A 19 0.23 8.33 -5.29
CA THR A 19 -0.99 7.75 -4.74
C THR A 19 -0.75 6.30 -4.34
N LEU A 20 -1.63 5.79 -3.51
CA LEU A 20 -1.56 4.38 -3.13
C LEU A 20 -1.65 3.50 -4.38
N LEU A 21 -2.54 3.85 -5.29
CA LEU A 21 -2.72 3.07 -6.52
C LEU A 21 -1.42 2.99 -7.32
N ASP A 22 -0.78 4.12 -7.53
CA ASP A 22 0.47 4.14 -8.30
C ASP A 22 1.57 3.38 -7.56
N SER A 23 1.60 3.47 -6.25
CA SER A 23 2.59 2.75 -5.45
C SER A 23 2.41 1.25 -5.58
N LEU A 24 1.18 0.76 -5.54
CA LEU A 24 0.91 -0.66 -5.70
C LEU A 24 1.29 -1.16 -7.09
N LYS A 25 1.01 -0.36 -8.11
CA LYS A 25 1.41 -0.71 -9.47
C LYS A 25 2.92 -0.81 -9.60
N LYS A 26 3.63 0.06 -8.91
CA LYS A 26 5.09 0.10 -8.97
C LYS A 26 5.70 -1.20 -8.45
N ILE A 27 5.08 -1.83 -7.48
CA ILE A 27 5.58 -3.06 -6.89
C ILE A 27 4.83 -4.30 -7.38
N ASN A 28 4.06 -4.16 -8.44
CA ASN A 28 3.35 -5.25 -9.09
C ASN A 28 2.33 -5.95 -8.20
N ILE A 29 1.67 -5.19 -7.35
CA ILE A 29 0.58 -5.70 -6.53
C ILE A 29 -0.73 -5.19 -7.14
N VAL A 30 -1.66 -6.10 -7.36
CA VAL A 30 -2.98 -5.76 -7.90
C VAL A 30 -3.74 -5.01 -6.80
N PRO A 31 -4.16 -3.75 -7.07
CA PRO A 31 -4.83 -2.96 -6.01
C PRO A 31 -6.09 -3.61 -5.46
N GLU A 32 -6.80 -4.37 -6.29
CA GLU A 32 -8.04 -5.00 -5.87
C GLU A 32 -7.82 -6.21 -4.97
N SER A 33 -6.58 -6.69 -4.87
CA SER A 33 -6.27 -7.87 -4.07
C SER A 33 -5.86 -7.53 -2.65
N VAL A 34 -5.73 -6.27 -2.30
CA VAL A 34 -5.29 -5.86 -0.98
C VAL A 34 -6.12 -4.70 -0.46
N ILE A 35 -6.18 -4.60 0.85
CA ILE A 35 -6.71 -3.44 1.54
C ILE A 35 -5.52 -2.76 2.21
N ALA A 36 -5.39 -1.46 2.02
CA ALA A 36 -4.30 -0.71 2.62
C ALA A 36 -4.78 -0.03 3.90
N THR A 37 -3.98 -0.13 4.94
CA THR A 37 -4.28 0.54 6.21
C THR A 37 -3.08 1.36 6.64
N ARG A 38 -3.37 2.49 7.28
CA ARG A 38 -2.36 3.39 7.82
C ARG A 38 -2.78 3.70 9.25
N GLU A 39 -1.94 3.32 10.20
CA GLU A 39 -2.24 3.49 11.62
C GLU A 39 -3.59 2.90 12.01
N GLY A 40 -3.91 1.75 11.44
CA GLY A 40 -5.16 1.06 11.74
C GLY A 40 -6.38 1.54 10.98
N GLU A 41 -6.22 2.56 10.14
CA GLU A 41 -7.34 3.08 9.35
C GLU A 41 -7.17 2.72 7.89
N MET A 42 -8.25 2.30 7.26
CA MET A 42 -8.24 1.97 5.84
C MET A 42 -8.07 3.24 5.01
N ILE A 43 -7.19 3.19 4.02
CA ILE A 43 -7.02 4.29 3.09
C ILE A 43 -7.43 3.86 1.69
N LEU A 44 -7.78 4.84 0.87
CA LEU A 44 -8.26 4.59 -0.48
C LEU A 44 -7.14 4.74 -1.50
N ASP A 45 -7.41 4.30 -2.72
CA ASP A 45 -6.43 4.29 -3.79
C ASP A 45 -5.90 5.68 -4.15
N ASP A 46 -6.71 6.70 -3.98
CA ASP A 46 -6.33 8.05 -4.34
C ASP A 46 -5.60 8.82 -3.23
N GLU A 47 -5.36 8.16 -2.10
CA GLU A 47 -4.59 8.77 -1.02
C GLU A 47 -3.14 8.94 -1.42
N ILE A 48 -2.61 10.12 -1.17
CA ILE A 48 -1.19 10.39 -1.41
C ILE A 48 -0.39 9.86 -0.23
N LEU A 49 0.63 9.08 -0.51
CA LEU A 49 1.50 8.54 0.52
C LEU A 49 2.63 9.53 0.79
N LYS A 50 2.81 9.86 2.06
CA LYS A 50 3.75 10.88 2.47
C LYS A 50 5.05 10.28 2.96
N ASP A 51 6.06 11.12 2.98
CA ASP A 51 7.40 10.75 3.40
C ASP A 51 7.39 10.06 4.76
N GLY A 52 8.04 8.90 4.82
CA GLY A 52 8.20 8.17 6.09
C GLY A 52 7.00 7.37 6.54
N GLU A 53 5.92 7.37 5.77
CA GLU A 53 4.73 6.61 6.17
C GLU A 53 4.91 5.12 6.02
N VAL A 54 4.20 4.38 6.86
CA VAL A 54 4.17 2.92 6.79
C VAL A 54 2.73 2.50 6.53
N VAL A 55 2.52 1.76 5.46
CA VAL A 55 1.19 1.29 5.06
C VAL A 55 1.19 -0.22 5.11
N LYS A 56 0.24 -0.78 5.83
CA LYS A 56 0.06 -2.22 5.88
C LYS A 56 -0.95 -2.66 4.84
N LEU A 57 -0.57 -3.66 4.09
CA LEU A 57 -1.44 -4.23 3.06
C LEU A 57 -1.98 -5.55 3.57
N ILE A 58 -3.29 -5.71 3.49
CA ILE A 58 -3.95 -6.94 3.92
C ILE A 58 -4.50 -7.62 2.68
N ALA A 59 -4.04 -8.83 2.44
CA ALA A 59 -4.50 -9.57 1.27
C ALA A 59 -5.95 -9.96 1.46
N VAL A 60 -6.78 -9.63 0.48
CA VAL A 60 -8.18 -10.07 0.47
C VAL A 60 -8.32 -11.06 -0.65
N ILE A 61 -8.77 -12.25 -0.30
CA ILE A 61 -9.01 -13.28 -1.28
C ILE A 61 -10.45 -13.14 -1.71
N SER A 62 -10.66 -12.63 -2.90
CA SER A 62 -11.99 -12.67 -3.45
C SER A 62 -12.27 -14.15 -3.68
N GLY A 63 -13.21 -14.67 -2.97
CA GLY A 63 -13.52 -16.09 -3.00
C GLY A 63 -13.92 -16.55 -4.38
N GLY A 64 -13.01 -16.62 -5.17
CA GLY A 64 -13.26 -17.01 -6.51
C GLY A 64 -13.26 -18.42 -6.75
#